data_9849a355073ad7cf83ec3f7ea4bf3e94
#
_entry.id   9849a355073ad7cf83ec3f7ea4bf3e94
#
_cell.length_a   1.000
_cell.length_b   1.000
_cell.length_c   1.000
_cell.angle_alpha   90.00
_cell.angle_beta   90.00
_cell.angle_gamma   90.00
#
_symmetry.space_group_name_H-M   'P 1'
#
loop_
_entity.id
_entity.type
_entity.pdbx_description
1 polymer ?
#
loop_
_entity_poly.entity_id
_entity_poly.type
_entity_poly.pdbx_seq_one_letter_code
_entity_poly.pdbx_strand_id
1 'polypeptide(L)'
;MLEILTDLTTHYNALIRNAASQLSLTASQAFHLLSIPHDGIPMSKLAHKLGLDTSTLTRNIQKLEKMGLIKRNQDSYDKRIQKAVLTEK
;
A
#
# COMPACT_ATOMS: atom_id res chain seq x y z
N MET A 1 -19.26 -21.38 -6.32
CA MET A 1 -17.90 -20.95 -5.97
C MET A 1 -17.49 -19.66 -6.65
N LEU A 2 -17.70 -19.54 -7.97
CA LEU A 2 -17.38 -18.31 -8.69
C LEU A 2 -18.22 -17.13 -8.19
N GLU A 3 -19.46 -17.35 -7.82
CA GLU A 3 -20.33 -16.31 -7.30
C GLU A 3 -19.80 -15.76 -5.99
N ILE A 4 -19.30 -16.62 -5.10
CA ILE A 4 -18.74 -16.20 -3.82
C ILE A 4 -17.50 -15.36 -4.04
N LEU A 5 -16.63 -15.75 -4.96
CA LEU A 5 -15.42 -14.99 -5.27
C LEU A 5 -15.77 -13.63 -5.87
N THR A 6 -16.77 -13.56 -6.74
CA THR A 6 -17.23 -12.31 -7.34
C THR A 6 -17.81 -11.38 -6.25
N ASP A 7 -18.61 -11.93 -5.34
CA ASP A 7 -19.19 -11.14 -4.26
C ASP A 7 -18.13 -10.61 -3.32
N LEU A 8 -17.13 -11.42 -2.96
CA LEU A 8 -16.01 -10.99 -2.12
C LEU A 8 -15.21 -9.87 -2.78
N THR A 9 -14.92 -10.02 -4.08
CA THR A 9 -14.16 -9.02 -4.82
C THR A 9 -14.94 -7.69 -4.89
N THR A 10 -16.23 -7.76 -5.20
CA THR A 10 -17.08 -6.58 -5.26
C THR A 10 -17.14 -5.88 -3.92
N HIS A 11 -17.33 -6.63 -2.86
CA HIS A 11 -17.39 -6.08 -1.49
C HIS A 11 -16.06 -5.44 -1.09
N TYR A 12 -14.95 -6.09 -1.39
CA TYR A 12 -13.62 -5.58 -1.11
C TYR A 12 -13.35 -4.27 -1.86
N ASN A 13 -13.70 -4.22 -3.14
CA ASN A 13 -13.54 -3.00 -3.93
C ASN A 13 -14.39 -1.85 -3.39
N ALA A 14 -15.58 -2.14 -2.92
CA ALA A 14 -16.45 -1.12 -2.31
C ALA A 14 -15.82 -0.57 -1.03
N LEU A 15 -15.23 -1.42 -0.20
CA LEU A 15 -14.54 -0.99 1.01
C LEU A 15 -13.33 -0.10 0.69
N ILE A 16 -12.55 -0.48 -0.32
CA ILE A 16 -11.40 0.32 -0.75
C ILE A 16 -11.84 1.70 -1.24
N ARG A 17 -12.87 1.77 -2.07
CA ARG A 17 -13.38 3.04 -2.59
C ARG A 17 -13.92 3.92 -1.48
N ASN A 18 -14.59 3.34 -0.50
CA ASN A 18 -15.12 4.08 0.63
C ASN A 18 -14.01 4.67 1.48
N ALA A 19 -12.98 3.87 1.78
CA ALA A 19 -11.81 4.34 2.52
C ALA A 19 -11.08 5.43 1.75
N ALA A 20 -10.90 5.26 0.44
CA ALA A 20 -10.25 6.24 -0.41
C ALA A 20 -11.00 7.56 -0.41
N SER A 21 -12.33 7.51 -0.48
CA SER A 21 -13.18 8.70 -0.45
C SER A 21 -13.01 9.48 0.84
N GLN A 22 -13.00 8.78 1.98
CA GLN A 22 -12.85 9.42 3.29
C GLN A 22 -11.50 10.11 3.45
N LEU A 23 -10.45 9.57 2.83
CA LEU A 23 -9.10 10.10 2.95
C LEU A 23 -8.70 10.96 1.75
N SER A 24 -9.61 11.19 0.81
CA SER A 24 -9.34 11.91 -0.44
C SER A 24 -8.23 11.22 -1.26
N LEU A 25 -8.24 9.91 -1.26
CA LEU A 25 -7.26 9.09 -1.98
C LEU A 25 -7.89 8.45 -3.21
N THR A 26 -7.05 8.08 -4.18
CA THR A 26 -7.49 7.19 -5.25
C THR A 26 -7.61 5.76 -4.70
N ALA A 27 -8.39 4.92 -5.40
CA ALA A 27 -8.51 3.51 -5.01
C ALA A 27 -7.14 2.81 -5.03
N SER A 28 -6.30 3.16 -6.00
CA SER A 28 -4.95 2.61 -6.09
C SER A 28 -4.10 2.98 -4.87
N GLN A 29 -4.16 4.25 -4.45
CA GLN A 29 -3.44 4.71 -3.27
C GLN A 29 -3.92 3.98 -2.00
N ALA A 30 -5.23 3.82 -1.86
CA ALA A 30 -5.79 3.08 -0.72
C ALA A 30 -5.32 1.63 -0.72
N PHE A 31 -5.26 1.00 -1.89
CA PHE A 31 -4.78 -0.37 -2.02
C PHE A 31 -3.32 -0.50 -1.59
N HIS A 32 -2.49 0.48 -1.94
CA HIS A 32 -1.10 0.51 -1.49
C HIS A 32 -1.03 0.55 0.04
N LEU A 33 -1.81 1.42 0.67
CA LEU A 33 -1.81 1.54 2.13
C LEU A 33 -2.25 0.26 2.81
N LEU A 34 -3.30 -0.39 2.28
CA LEU A 34 -3.82 -1.62 2.85
C LEU A 34 -2.87 -2.80 2.68
N SER A 35 -1.94 -2.70 1.74
CA SER A 35 -0.96 -3.76 1.48
C SER A 35 0.26 -3.70 2.41
N ILE A 36 0.39 -2.65 3.22
CA ILE A 36 1.52 -2.48 4.13
C ILE A 36 1.15 -3.02 5.50
N PRO A 37 1.88 -4.05 5.99
CA PRO A 37 1.63 -4.57 7.35
C PRO A 37 1.97 -3.54 8.43
N HIS A 38 1.47 -3.78 9.63
CA HIS A 38 1.69 -2.88 10.77
C HIS A 38 3.17 -2.61 11.05
N ASP A 39 4.01 -3.63 10.91
CA ASP A 39 5.46 -3.53 11.17
C ASP A 39 6.25 -3.12 9.93
N GLY A 40 5.58 -2.78 8.83
CA GLY A 40 6.23 -2.35 7.61
C GLY A 40 6.56 -3.49 6.68
N ILE A 41 7.03 -3.16 5.48
CA ILE A 41 7.36 -4.14 4.45
C ILE A 41 8.53 -3.60 3.60
N PRO A 42 9.53 -4.43 3.26
CA PRO A 42 10.57 -4.01 2.33
C PRO A 42 9.97 -3.57 1.00
N MET A 43 10.54 -2.53 0.39
CA MET A 43 10.04 -1.97 -0.85
C MET A 43 9.98 -3.00 -1.97
N SER A 44 11.00 -3.85 -2.08
CA SER A 44 11.02 -4.90 -3.11
C SER A 44 9.88 -5.91 -2.93
N LYS A 45 9.57 -6.28 -1.69
CA LYS A 45 8.47 -7.20 -1.42
C LYS A 45 7.12 -6.55 -1.69
N LEU A 46 6.98 -5.27 -1.39
CA LEU A 46 5.75 -4.55 -1.67
C LEU A 46 5.51 -4.44 -3.17
N ALA A 47 6.56 -4.14 -3.95
CA ALA A 47 6.47 -4.10 -5.40
C ALA A 47 6.00 -5.45 -5.95
N HIS A 48 6.59 -6.54 -5.47
CA HIS A 48 6.19 -7.88 -5.89
C HIS A 48 4.74 -8.18 -5.53
N LYS A 49 4.34 -7.84 -4.32
CA LYS A 49 2.98 -8.07 -3.82
C LYS A 49 1.94 -7.32 -4.67
N LEU A 50 2.26 -6.11 -5.10
CA LEU A 50 1.36 -5.28 -5.90
C LEU A 50 1.47 -5.52 -7.39
N GLY A 51 2.43 -6.33 -7.83
CA GLY A 51 2.65 -6.58 -9.26
C GLY A 51 3.22 -5.38 -9.99
N LEU A 52 4.00 -4.54 -9.33
CA LEU A 52 4.57 -3.32 -9.88
C LEU A 52 6.09 -3.43 -9.99
N ASP A 53 6.68 -2.70 -10.93
CA ASP A 53 8.12 -2.53 -10.92
C ASP A 53 8.52 -1.56 -9.80
N THR A 54 9.81 -1.58 -9.42
CA THR A 54 10.28 -0.77 -8.30
C THR A 54 10.20 0.72 -8.58
N SER A 55 10.40 1.14 -9.84
CA SER A 55 10.30 2.55 -10.21
C SER A 55 8.89 3.09 -10.04
N THR A 56 7.90 2.32 -10.49
CA THR A 56 6.49 2.70 -10.35
C THR A 56 6.10 2.74 -8.87
N LEU A 57 6.49 1.73 -8.12
CA LEU A 57 6.21 1.69 -6.69
C LEU A 57 6.83 2.89 -5.98
N THR A 58 8.09 3.21 -6.26
CA THR A 58 8.78 4.33 -5.62
C THR A 58 8.02 5.63 -5.85
N ARG A 59 7.58 5.88 -7.09
CA ARG A 59 6.81 7.09 -7.39
C ARG A 59 5.49 7.14 -6.61
N ASN A 60 4.81 6.01 -6.52
CA ASN A 60 3.54 5.93 -5.79
C ASN A 60 3.75 6.16 -4.30
N ILE A 61 4.80 5.57 -3.74
CA ILE A 61 5.14 5.74 -2.33
C ILE A 61 5.53 7.19 -2.04
N GLN A 62 6.29 7.83 -2.93
CA GLN A 62 6.66 9.23 -2.76
C GLN A 62 5.43 10.14 -2.66
N LYS A 63 4.40 9.88 -3.45
CA LYS A 63 3.15 10.64 -3.38
C LYS A 63 2.49 10.47 -2.01
N LEU A 64 2.46 9.25 -1.49
CA LEU A 64 1.88 8.97 -0.19
C LEU A 64 2.72 9.54 0.95
N GLU A 65 4.04 9.58 0.79
CA GLU A 65 4.92 10.25 1.74
C GLU A 65 4.61 11.75 1.84
N LYS A 66 4.39 12.39 0.70
CA LYS A 66 4.04 13.82 0.68
C LYS A 66 2.72 14.09 1.40
N MET A 67 1.82 13.12 1.39
CA MET A 67 0.55 13.22 2.10
C MET A 67 0.69 12.92 3.60
N GLY A 68 1.87 12.48 4.04
CA GLY A 68 2.12 12.16 5.44
C GLY A 68 1.58 10.81 5.88
N LEU A 69 1.24 9.92 4.94
CA LEU A 69 0.62 8.64 5.25
C LEU A 69 1.61 7.49 5.34
N ILE A 70 2.76 7.62 4.68
CA ILE A 70 3.81 6.60 4.65
C ILE A 70 5.14 7.28 4.91
N LYS A 71 6.06 6.55 5.53
CA LYS A 71 7.47 6.93 5.60
C LYS A 71 8.31 5.73 5.18
N ARG A 72 9.52 5.99 4.72
CA ARG A 72 10.49 4.94 4.39
C ARG A 72 11.57 4.92 5.45
N ASN A 73 11.83 3.75 6.00
CA ASN A 73 12.86 3.55 7.01
C ASN A 73 13.81 2.46 6.54
N GLN A 74 15.06 2.54 6.99
CA GLN A 74 15.99 1.44 6.79
C GLN A 74 15.61 0.28 7.69
N ASP A 75 15.83 -0.94 7.19
CA ASP A 75 15.63 -2.13 8.00
C ASP A 75 16.61 -2.15 9.16
N SER A 76 16.17 -2.60 10.34
CA SER A 76 17.01 -2.61 11.52
C SER A 76 18.16 -3.63 11.44
N TYR A 77 18.00 -4.67 10.62
CA TYR A 77 19.00 -5.72 10.47
C TYR A 77 19.86 -5.55 9.24
N ASP A 78 19.37 -4.89 8.20
CA ASP A 78 20.12 -4.69 6.96
C ASP A 78 19.81 -3.28 6.43
N LYS A 79 20.77 -2.37 6.59
CA LYS A 79 20.62 -0.97 6.20
C LYS A 79 20.48 -0.75 4.69
N ARG A 80 20.77 -1.78 3.89
CA ARG A 80 20.57 -1.70 2.43
C ARG A 80 19.10 -1.85 2.05
N ILE A 81 18.27 -2.34 2.97
CA ILE A 81 16.85 -2.59 2.72
C ILE A 81 16.04 -1.40 3.23
N GLN A 82 15.26 -0.79 2.34
CA GLN A 82 14.28 0.22 2.71
C GLN A 82 12.91 -0.43 2.91
N LYS A 83 12.23 -0.03 3.95
CA LYS A 83 10.89 -0.51 4.26
C LYS A 83 9.90 0.63 4.19
N ALA A 84 8.70 0.35 3.66
CA ALA A 84 7.57 1.25 3.72
C ALA A 84 6.83 0.99 5.03
N VAL A 85 6.52 2.04 5.75
CA VAL A 85 5.86 1.96 7.07
C VAL A 85 4.73 2.97 7.09
N LEU A 86 3.58 2.56 7.60
CA LEU A 86 2.45 3.48 7.78
C LEU A 86 2.76 4.47 8.90
N THR A 87 2.35 5.71 8.71
CA THR A 87 2.42 6.72 9.78
C THR A 87 1.18 6.62 10.66
N GLU A 88 1.17 7.36 11.77
CA GLU A 88 0.03 7.34 12.71
C GLU A 88 -1.15 8.19 12.25
N LYS A 89 -1.05 8.82 11.11
CA LYS A 89 -2.17 9.62 10.60
C LYS A 89 -3.29 8.77 10.03
#